data_de76f59898105990db0a8aaa5255715d
#
_entry.id   de76f59898105990db0a8aaa5255715d
#
_cell.length_a   1.000
_cell.length_b   1.000
_cell.length_c   1.000
_cell.angle_alpha   90.00
_cell.angle_beta   90.00
_cell.angle_gamma   90.00
#
_symmetry.space_group_name_H-M   'P 1'
#
loop_
_entity.id
_entity.type
_entity.pdbx_description
1 polymer ?
#
loop_
_entity_poly.entity_id
_entity_poly.type
_entity_poly.pdbx_seq_one_letter_code
_entity_poly.pdbx_strand_id
1 'polypeptide(L)'
;MWRSLWKMAMGTSFGDDEFFAPFSASLVYLSFVMGLGVFLRIMNKMISPEPFKDYIADFLATMEMCAYFFENNFIFKHYGSFWLFIAVLVECFIANRTYFGASENPVKAFYQFCNREIGLTTAVLKIVVQTLAGLASYRLAKLVWSLDLVPDHRERFYEMDCASDLNVALTVGILVEFGATLIDTWLGMQVLLKNSLSAELASPTT
;
A
#
# COMPACT_ATOMS: atom_id res chain seq x y z
N MET A 1 14.69 -24.01 5.73
CA MET A 1 13.46 -24.81 5.64
C MET A 1 12.45 -24.24 4.66
N TRP A 2 12.00 -22.98 4.81
CA TRP A 2 11.07 -22.33 3.85
C TRP A 2 11.61 -22.23 2.43
N ARG A 3 12.88 -21.89 2.27
CA ARG A 3 13.57 -21.83 0.97
C ARG A 3 13.51 -23.16 0.21
N SER A 4 13.72 -24.26 0.91
CA SER A 4 13.66 -25.60 0.31
C SER A 4 12.23 -25.96 -0.14
N LEU A 5 11.23 -25.58 0.64
CA LEU A 5 9.82 -25.79 0.29
C LEU A 5 9.41 -24.98 -0.93
N TRP A 6 9.84 -23.72 -1.02
CA TRP A 6 9.56 -22.86 -2.18
C TRP A 6 10.28 -23.32 -3.44
N LYS A 7 11.58 -23.71 -3.35
CA LYS A 7 12.30 -24.32 -4.47
C LYS A 7 11.58 -25.58 -4.97
N MET A 8 11.09 -26.41 -4.07
CA MET A 8 10.33 -27.61 -4.40
C MET A 8 9.00 -27.27 -5.07
N ALA A 9 8.27 -26.26 -4.58
CA ALA A 9 6.99 -25.83 -5.13
C ALA A 9 7.12 -25.20 -6.53
N MET A 10 8.24 -24.52 -6.80
CA MET A 10 8.51 -23.86 -8.10
C MET A 10 9.24 -24.77 -9.09
N GLY A 11 9.53 -26.02 -8.74
CA GLY A 11 10.17 -26.99 -9.64
C GLY A 11 11.63 -26.68 -10.00
N THR A 12 12.30 -25.80 -9.24
CA THR A 12 13.71 -25.49 -9.45
C THR A 12 14.60 -26.57 -8.84
N SER A 13 15.55 -27.07 -9.61
CA SER A 13 16.49 -28.13 -9.18
C SER A 13 17.34 -27.69 -7.99
N PHE A 14 17.58 -28.63 -7.07
CA PHE A 14 18.49 -28.49 -5.95
C PHE A 14 19.96 -28.42 -6.44
N GLY A 15 20.41 -27.25 -6.82
CA GLY A 15 21.79 -27.03 -7.16
C GLY A 15 22.12 -25.55 -7.04
N ASP A 16 23.01 -25.27 -6.12
CA ASP A 16 23.58 -23.96 -5.83
C ASP A 16 22.61 -22.90 -5.29
N ASP A 17 23.16 -21.91 -4.56
CA ASP A 17 22.47 -20.82 -3.88
C ASP A 17 21.67 -19.87 -4.81
N GLU A 18 20.96 -20.40 -5.78
CA GLU A 18 20.11 -19.62 -6.68
C GLU A 18 18.88 -19.11 -5.94
N PHE A 19 18.82 -17.79 -5.86
CA PHE A 19 17.65 -17.06 -5.41
C PHE A 19 16.55 -17.08 -6.47
N PHE A 20 15.32 -16.81 -6.04
CA PHE A 20 14.25 -16.53 -7.00
C PHE A 20 14.65 -15.36 -7.91
N ALA A 21 14.14 -15.39 -9.13
CA ALA A 21 14.17 -14.19 -9.96
C ALA A 21 13.47 -13.04 -9.22
N PRO A 22 14.02 -11.82 -9.23
CA PRO A 22 13.43 -10.68 -8.51
C PRO A 22 11.92 -10.50 -8.79
N PHE A 23 11.50 -10.73 -10.03
CA PHE A 23 10.08 -10.67 -10.41
C PHE A 23 9.19 -11.65 -9.63
N SER A 24 9.60 -12.90 -9.48
CA SER A 24 8.80 -13.90 -8.74
C SER A 24 8.77 -13.61 -7.25
N ALA A 25 9.86 -13.08 -6.68
CA ALA A 25 9.90 -12.66 -5.29
C ALA A 25 8.95 -11.49 -5.02
N SER A 26 8.95 -10.48 -5.91
CA SER A 26 8.02 -9.35 -5.80
C SER A 26 6.56 -9.79 -5.98
N LEU A 27 6.27 -10.73 -6.91
CA LEU A 27 4.92 -11.28 -7.03
C LEU A 27 4.46 -12.00 -5.75
N VAL A 28 5.34 -12.78 -5.13
CA VAL A 28 5.02 -13.45 -3.85
C VAL A 28 4.76 -12.41 -2.76
N TYR A 29 5.61 -11.40 -2.66
CA TYR A 29 5.45 -10.31 -1.70
C TYR A 29 4.11 -9.59 -1.86
N LEU A 30 3.85 -9.05 -3.05
CA LEU A 30 2.64 -8.28 -3.35
C LEU A 30 1.38 -9.14 -3.16
N SER A 31 1.39 -10.40 -3.63
CA SER A 31 0.26 -11.31 -3.48
C SER A 31 -0.02 -11.65 -2.01
N PHE A 32 1.03 -11.84 -1.21
CA PHE A 32 0.89 -12.08 0.23
C PHE A 32 0.31 -10.87 0.96
N VAL A 33 0.89 -9.68 0.76
CA VAL A 33 0.43 -8.44 1.41
C VAL A 33 -1.01 -8.14 1.04
N MET A 34 -1.35 -8.22 -0.25
CA MET A 34 -2.69 -8.02 -0.77
C MET A 34 -3.69 -9.03 -0.21
N GLY A 35 -3.36 -10.32 -0.28
CA GLY A 35 -4.22 -11.40 0.22
C GLY A 35 -4.48 -11.27 1.71
N LEU A 36 -3.44 -10.96 2.50
CA LEU A 36 -3.55 -10.71 3.93
C LEU A 36 -4.43 -9.47 4.20
N GLY A 37 -4.22 -8.37 3.48
CA GLY A 37 -5.00 -7.15 3.62
C GLY A 37 -6.49 -7.36 3.33
N VAL A 38 -6.82 -8.06 2.23
CA VAL A 38 -8.21 -8.42 1.89
C VAL A 38 -8.81 -9.30 2.97
N PHE A 39 -8.09 -10.34 3.40
CA PHE A 39 -8.56 -11.25 4.45
C PHE A 39 -8.86 -10.49 5.76
N LEU A 40 -7.93 -9.67 6.23
CA LEU A 40 -8.10 -8.91 7.48
C LEU A 40 -9.25 -7.90 7.38
N ARG A 41 -9.47 -7.26 6.24
CA ARG A 41 -10.62 -6.35 6.04
C ARG A 41 -11.96 -7.09 6.04
N ILE A 42 -12.02 -8.29 5.46
CA ILE A 42 -13.21 -9.13 5.54
C ILE A 42 -13.48 -9.52 7.01
N MET A 43 -12.45 -9.95 7.72
CA MET A 43 -12.56 -10.29 9.14
C MET A 43 -13.00 -9.08 9.98
N ASN A 44 -12.45 -7.89 9.70
CA ASN A 44 -12.86 -6.66 10.35
C ASN A 44 -14.36 -6.38 10.16
N LYS A 45 -14.88 -6.56 8.94
CA LYS A 45 -16.33 -6.39 8.68
C LYS A 45 -17.20 -7.34 9.49
N MET A 46 -16.72 -8.56 9.74
CA MET A 46 -17.49 -9.60 10.42
C MET A 46 -17.42 -9.51 11.94
N ILE A 47 -16.27 -9.12 12.50
CA ILE A 47 -15.98 -9.30 13.94
C ILE A 47 -15.92 -7.97 14.68
N SER A 48 -15.45 -6.89 14.02
CA SER A 48 -15.19 -5.64 14.74
C SER A 48 -16.46 -4.89 15.15
N PRO A 49 -16.49 -4.32 16.37
CA PRO A 49 -17.59 -3.47 16.82
C PRO A 49 -17.71 -2.21 15.93
N GLU A 50 -18.96 -1.76 15.67
CA GLU A 50 -19.24 -0.61 14.80
C GLU A 50 -18.41 0.65 15.08
N PRO A 51 -18.18 1.10 16.34
CA PRO A 51 -17.44 2.35 16.59
C PRO A 51 -15.95 2.27 16.16
N PHE A 52 -15.38 1.07 16.04
CA PHE A 52 -13.96 0.89 15.72
C PHE A 52 -13.72 0.38 14.29
N LYS A 53 -14.76 -0.09 13.63
CA LYS A 53 -14.67 -0.76 12.32
C LYS A 53 -13.97 0.09 11.26
N ASP A 54 -14.32 1.37 11.18
CA ASP A 54 -13.75 2.30 10.20
C ASP A 54 -12.28 2.62 10.49
N TYR A 55 -11.93 2.79 11.78
CA TYR A 55 -10.53 3.04 12.16
C TYR A 55 -9.63 1.83 11.87
N ILE A 56 -10.13 0.63 12.12
CA ILE A 56 -9.39 -0.61 11.81
C ILE A 56 -9.29 -0.77 10.28
N ALA A 57 -10.33 -0.45 9.53
CA ALA A 57 -10.30 -0.49 8.08
C ALA A 57 -9.26 0.49 7.50
N ASP A 58 -9.22 1.73 8.00
CA ASP A 58 -8.23 2.73 7.62
C ASP A 58 -6.80 2.28 8.00
N PHE A 59 -6.62 1.68 9.19
CA PHE A 59 -5.34 1.10 9.61
C PHE A 59 -4.86 0.03 8.63
N LEU A 60 -5.71 -0.93 8.28
CA LEU A 60 -5.36 -2.03 7.39
C LEU A 60 -5.06 -1.55 5.96
N ALA A 61 -5.84 -0.59 5.45
CA ALA A 61 -5.62 -0.01 4.13
C ALA A 61 -4.29 0.76 4.06
N THR A 62 -4.00 1.59 5.06
CA THR A 62 -2.74 2.33 5.12
C THR A 62 -1.54 1.40 5.30
N MET A 63 -1.65 0.39 6.16
CA MET A 63 -0.58 -0.59 6.38
C MET A 63 -0.25 -1.36 5.09
N GLU A 64 -1.25 -1.77 4.34
CA GLU A 64 -1.09 -2.47 3.07
C GLU A 64 -0.46 -1.56 2.02
N MET A 65 -0.96 -0.33 1.85
CA MET A 65 -0.41 0.63 0.90
C MET A 65 1.06 0.96 1.20
N CYS A 66 1.39 1.22 2.46
CA CYS A 66 2.78 1.47 2.86
C CYS A 66 3.67 0.24 2.66
N ALA A 67 3.13 -0.98 2.84
CA ALA A 67 3.90 -2.20 2.59
C ALA A 67 4.24 -2.37 1.10
N TYR A 68 3.39 -1.95 0.17
CA TYR A 68 3.70 -1.96 -1.26
C TYR A 68 4.89 -1.07 -1.61
N PHE A 69 5.03 0.10 -0.98
CA PHE A 69 6.16 0.99 -1.23
C PHE A 69 7.52 0.35 -0.97
N PHE A 70 7.62 -0.53 0.00
CA PHE A 70 8.88 -1.24 0.26
C PHE A 70 9.27 -2.16 -0.89
N GLU A 71 8.32 -2.87 -1.48
CA GLU A 71 8.59 -3.77 -2.60
C GLU A 71 8.72 -3.01 -3.92
N ASN A 72 8.01 -1.90 -4.09
CA ASN A 72 8.09 -1.06 -5.27
C ASN A 72 9.50 -0.50 -5.50
N ASN A 73 10.29 -0.28 -4.45
CA ASN A 73 11.70 0.07 -4.56
C ASN A 73 12.53 -1.04 -5.22
N PHE A 74 12.23 -2.33 -4.95
CA PHE A 74 12.91 -3.45 -5.60
C PHE A 74 12.49 -3.58 -7.07
N ILE A 75 11.21 -3.38 -7.36
CA ILE A 75 10.71 -3.37 -8.74
C ILE A 75 11.39 -2.25 -9.53
N PHE A 76 11.50 -1.06 -8.96
CA PHE A 76 12.20 0.05 -9.60
C PHE A 76 13.68 -0.25 -9.83
N LYS A 77 14.37 -0.80 -8.82
CA LYS A 77 15.79 -1.15 -8.89
C LYS A 77 16.09 -2.17 -9.99
N HIS A 78 15.25 -3.19 -10.14
CA HIS A 78 15.52 -4.30 -11.07
C HIS A 78 14.91 -4.12 -12.47
N TYR A 79 13.80 -3.40 -12.58
CA TYR A 79 13.02 -3.33 -13.84
C TYR A 79 12.76 -1.89 -14.32
N GLY A 80 13.09 -0.88 -13.51
CA GLY A 80 12.97 0.52 -13.87
C GLY A 80 11.55 1.08 -13.74
N SER A 81 11.40 2.36 -14.13
CA SER A 81 10.20 3.16 -13.89
C SER A 81 8.94 2.67 -14.61
N PHE A 82 9.10 2.06 -15.80
CA PHE A 82 7.96 1.54 -16.54
C PHE A 82 7.25 0.39 -15.79
N TRP A 83 8.01 -0.57 -15.29
CA TRP A 83 7.45 -1.69 -14.53
C TRP A 83 6.93 -1.27 -13.16
N LEU A 84 7.59 -0.30 -12.52
CA LEU A 84 7.06 0.33 -11.32
C LEU A 84 5.67 0.96 -11.58
N PHE A 85 5.54 1.72 -12.68
CA PHE A 85 4.26 2.32 -13.05
C PHE A 85 3.16 1.27 -13.23
N ILE A 86 3.46 0.16 -13.90
CA ILE A 86 2.52 -0.95 -14.09
C ILE A 86 2.15 -1.60 -12.74
N ALA A 87 3.12 -1.84 -11.85
CA ALA A 87 2.87 -2.40 -10.52
C ALA A 87 1.93 -1.50 -9.71
N VAL A 88 2.23 -0.21 -9.63
CA VAL A 88 1.40 0.78 -8.91
C VAL A 88 -0.01 0.87 -9.51
N LEU A 89 -0.16 0.84 -10.84
CA LEU A 89 -1.49 0.82 -11.47
C LEU A 89 -2.31 -0.40 -11.03
N VAL A 90 -1.69 -1.59 -11.00
CA VAL A 90 -2.36 -2.82 -10.57
C VAL A 90 -2.73 -2.74 -9.09
N GLU A 91 -1.81 -2.28 -8.25
CA GLU A 91 -2.04 -2.08 -6.81
C GLU A 91 -3.20 -1.12 -6.56
N CYS A 92 -3.21 0.05 -7.21
CA CYS A 92 -4.29 1.03 -7.09
C CYS A 92 -5.64 0.48 -7.60
N PHE A 93 -5.63 -0.27 -8.70
CA PHE A 93 -6.84 -0.88 -9.24
C PHE A 93 -7.45 -1.89 -8.27
N ILE A 94 -6.63 -2.73 -7.65
CA ILE A 94 -7.08 -3.72 -6.68
C ILE A 94 -7.49 -3.05 -5.37
N ALA A 95 -6.71 -2.08 -4.88
CA ALA A 95 -7.02 -1.28 -3.70
C ALA A 95 -8.40 -0.64 -3.81
N ASN A 96 -8.70 0.01 -4.94
CA ASN A 96 -10.00 0.64 -5.19
C ASN A 96 -11.18 -0.35 -5.11
N ARG A 97 -10.96 -1.62 -5.41
CA ARG A 97 -11.99 -2.68 -5.35
C ARG A 97 -12.09 -3.34 -3.96
N THR A 98 -11.02 -3.36 -3.21
CA THR A 98 -10.90 -4.17 -1.98
C THR A 98 -10.91 -3.35 -0.69
N TYR A 99 -10.68 -2.04 -0.73
CA TYR A 99 -10.65 -1.19 0.47
C TYR A 99 -12.04 -0.88 1.04
N PHE A 100 -13.10 -1.10 0.26
CA PHE A 100 -14.49 -0.93 0.71
C PHE A 100 -14.78 0.44 1.34
N GLY A 101 -14.14 1.49 0.83
CA GLY A 101 -14.28 2.87 1.31
C GLY A 101 -13.32 3.29 2.40
N ALA A 102 -12.46 2.38 2.90
CA ALA A 102 -11.40 2.75 3.82
C ALA A 102 -10.41 3.72 3.17
N SER A 103 -9.79 4.55 4.00
CA SER A 103 -8.80 5.54 3.57
C SER A 103 -7.39 5.04 3.87
N GLU A 104 -6.55 5.08 2.86
CA GLU A 104 -5.12 4.75 2.97
C GLU A 104 -4.23 5.95 3.31
N ASN A 105 -4.80 7.16 3.31
CA ASN A 105 -4.03 8.40 3.37
C ASN A 105 -4.62 9.39 4.39
N PRO A 106 -3.83 9.92 5.34
CA PRO A 106 -4.28 10.93 6.31
C PRO A 106 -4.79 12.24 5.66
N VAL A 107 -4.36 12.56 4.45
CA VAL A 107 -4.84 13.75 3.72
C VAL A 107 -6.36 13.69 3.49
N LYS A 108 -6.91 12.50 3.23
CA LYS A 108 -8.37 12.33 3.08
C LYS A 108 -9.12 12.65 4.37
N ALA A 109 -8.61 12.22 5.53
CA ALA A 109 -9.20 12.53 6.83
C ALA A 109 -9.14 14.05 7.10
N PHE A 110 -8.03 14.69 6.76
CA PHE A 110 -7.88 16.15 6.87
C PHE A 110 -8.85 16.90 5.94
N TYR A 111 -8.97 16.46 4.68
CA TYR A 111 -9.92 17.03 3.72
C TYR A 111 -11.38 16.92 4.20
N GLN A 112 -11.79 15.75 4.71
CA GLN A 112 -13.13 15.55 5.28
C GLN A 112 -13.40 16.48 6.48
N PHE A 113 -12.38 16.71 7.30
CA PHE A 113 -12.48 17.68 8.41
C PHE A 113 -12.65 19.11 7.89
N CYS A 114 -11.87 19.54 6.90
CA CYS A 114 -12.01 20.88 6.30
C CYS A 114 -13.39 21.10 5.69
N ASN A 115 -13.96 20.07 5.07
CA ASN A 115 -15.31 20.09 4.51
C ASN A 115 -16.43 19.93 5.55
N ARG A 116 -16.09 19.80 6.85
CA ARG A 116 -17.02 19.57 7.95
C ARG A 116 -17.83 18.28 7.86
N GLU A 117 -17.32 17.29 7.12
CA GLU A 117 -17.93 15.96 7.02
C GLU A 117 -17.70 15.13 8.29
N ILE A 118 -16.57 15.36 8.96
CA ILE A 118 -16.19 14.69 10.20
C ILE A 118 -15.74 15.72 11.26
N GLY A 119 -15.92 15.38 12.54
CA GLY A 119 -15.45 16.19 13.65
C GLY A 119 -13.94 16.13 13.85
N LEU A 120 -13.38 17.12 14.55
CA LEU A 120 -11.94 17.21 14.83
C LEU A 120 -11.41 15.94 15.52
N THR A 121 -12.12 15.42 16.52
CA THR A 121 -11.70 14.22 17.25
C THR A 121 -11.56 13.02 16.30
N THR A 122 -12.55 12.82 15.43
CA THR A 122 -12.53 11.73 14.44
C THR A 122 -11.37 11.89 13.46
N ALA A 123 -11.14 13.11 12.98
CA ALA A 123 -10.04 13.40 12.05
C ALA A 123 -8.67 13.09 12.69
N VAL A 124 -8.46 13.58 13.93
CA VAL A 124 -7.21 13.32 14.66
C VAL A 124 -7.01 11.83 14.91
N LEU A 125 -8.05 11.11 15.35
CA LEU A 125 -7.96 9.66 15.57
C LEU A 125 -7.62 8.91 14.28
N LYS A 126 -8.25 9.24 13.15
CA LYS A 126 -7.94 8.64 11.84
C LYS A 126 -6.47 8.89 11.47
N ILE A 127 -5.97 10.12 11.58
CA ILE A 127 -4.58 10.46 11.27
C ILE A 127 -3.61 9.69 12.17
N VAL A 128 -3.88 9.60 13.49
CA VAL A 128 -3.04 8.83 14.41
C VAL A 128 -3.01 7.35 14.04
N VAL A 129 -4.18 6.76 13.78
CA VAL A 129 -4.30 5.34 13.42
C VAL A 129 -3.56 5.04 12.11
N GLN A 130 -3.66 5.89 11.12
CA GLN A 130 -2.95 5.76 9.83
C GLN A 130 -1.44 5.94 10.00
N THR A 131 -1.00 6.86 10.85
CA THR A 131 0.42 7.02 11.18
C THR A 131 0.99 5.75 11.84
N LEU A 132 0.26 5.18 12.79
CA LEU A 132 0.64 3.91 13.43
C LEU A 132 0.65 2.75 12.42
N ALA A 133 -0.27 2.75 11.47
CA ALA A 133 -0.30 1.77 10.38
C ALA A 133 0.95 1.86 9.49
N GLY A 134 1.38 3.07 9.15
CA GLY A 134 2.64 3.30 8.43
C GLY A 134 3.85 2.73 9.18
N LEU A 135 3.93 2.92 10.50
CA LEU A 135 4.98 2.32 11.32
C LEU A 135 4.89 0.79 11.39
N ALA A 136 3.66 0.24 11.44
CA ALA A 136 3.44 -1.20 11.46
C ALA A 136 3.77 -1.88 10.13
N SER A 137 3.64 -1.18 9.00
CA SER A 137 3.90 -1.71 7.66
C SER A 137 5.34 -2.21 7.48
N TYR A 138 6.31 -1.56 8.12
CA TYR A 138 7.70 -2.03 8.12
C TYR A 138 7.86 -3.41 8.79
N ARG A 139 7.09 -3.67 9.84
CA ARG A 139 7.10 -5.00 10.49
C ARG A 139 6.50 -6.06 9.57
N LEU A 140 5.45 -5.70 8.83
CA LEU A 140 4.84 -6.57 7.83
C LEU A 140 5.83 -6.86 6.69
N ALA A 141 6.52 -5.85 6.17
CA ALA A 141 7.55 -6.03 5.15
C ALA A 141 8.68 -6.96 5.63
N LYS A 142 9.20 -6.74 6.84
CA LYS A 142 10.21 -7.63 7.45
C LYS A 142 9.72 -9.06 7.60
N LEU A 143 8.45 -9.29 7.88
CA LEU A 143 7.89 -10.65 7.95
C LEU A 143 8.02 -11.38 6.61
N VAL A 144 7.75 -10.70 5.50
CA VAL A 144 7.91 -11.31 4.16
C VAL A 144 9.38 -11.45 3.78
N TRP A 145 10.21 -10.45 4.06
CA TRP A 145 11.66 -10.53 3.81
C TRP A 145 12.37 -11.64 4.60
N SER A 146 11.81 -12.04 5.75
CA SER A 146 12.33 -13.19 6.52
C SER A 146 12.26 -14.52 5.76
N LEU A 147 11.48 -14.59 4.67
CA LEU A 147 11.42 -15.75 3.79
C LEU A 147 12.70 -15.91 2.94
N ASP A 148 13.54 -14.88 2.88
CA ASP A 148 14.85 -14.90 2.19
C ASP A 148 14.74 -15.33 0.72
N LEU A 149 13.81 -14.73 -0.02
CA LEU A 149 13.51 -15.11 -1.39
C LEU A 149 14.59 -14.61 -2.37
N VAL A 150 15.15 -13.43 -2.13
CA VAL A 150 16.19 -12.78 -2.94
C VAL A 150 17.25 -12.15 -2.04
N PRO A 151 18.48 -11.90 -2.54
CA PRO A 151 19.53 -11.26 -1.76
C PRO A 151 19.11 -9.90 -1.18
N ASP A 152 18.40 -9.10 -1.95
CA ASP A 152 17.92 -7.78 -1.50
C ASP A 152 16.97 -7.89 -0.29
N HIS A 153 16.09 -8.91 -0.25
CA HIS A 153 15.22 -9.16 0.90
C HIS A 153 16.04 -9.54 2.13
N ARG A 154 17.08 -10.35 1.94
CA ARG A 154 18.00 -10.72 3.02
C ARG A 154 18.72 -9.49 3.57
N GLU A 155 19.27 -8.65 2.70
CA GLU A 155 19.96 -7.42 3.07
C GLU A 155 19.04 -6.51 3.91
N ARG A 156 17.86 -6.19 3.37
CA ARG A 156 16.85 -5.35 4.08
C ARG A 156 16.34 -5.95 5.38
N PHE A 157 16.24 -7.27 5.47
CA PHE A 157 15.82 -7.93 6.72
C PHE A 157 16.83 -7.74 7.84
N TYR A 158 18.14 -7.83 7.54
CA TYR A 158 19.22 -7.66 8.51
C TYR A 158 19.67 -6.22 8.69
N GLU A 159 19.22 -5.30 7.84
CA GLU A 159 19.52 -3.89 7.99
C GLU A 159 18.96 -3.34 9.31
N MET A 160 19.88 -2.87 10.16
CA MET A 160 19.54 -2.34 11.49
C MET A 160 19.56 -0.81 11.52
N ASP A 161 20.18 -0.19 10.54
CA ASP A 161 20.31 1.26 10.46
C ASP A 161 19.06 1.89 9.86
N CYS A 162 18.50 2.86 10.58
CA CYS A 162 17.39 3.66 10.08
C CYS A 162 17.96 4.84 9.29
N ALA A 163 18.21 4.62 8.00
CA ALA A 163 18.63 5.66 7.08
C ALA A 163 17.45 6.20 6.28
N SER A 164 17.51 7.48 5.92
CA SER A 164 16.54 8.08 5.03
C SER A 164 16.87 7.72 3.58
N ASP A 165 15.88 7.24 2.82
CA ASP A 165 16.02 7.05 1.37
C ASP A 165 15.96 8.39 0.60
N LEU A 166 15.82 9.51 1.29
CA LEU A 166 15.78 10.84 0.68
C LEU A 166 17.17 11.27 0.22
N ASN A 167 17.43 11.22 -1.07
CA ASN A 167 18.72 11.57 -1.70
C ASN A 167 18.79 13.03 -2.19
N VAL A 168 17.81 13.86 -1.81
CA VAL A 168 17.72 15.27 -2.19
C VAL A 168 17.59 16.15 -0.95
N ALA A 169 17.81 17.46 -1.10
CA ALA A 169 17.57 18.39 -0.01
C ALA A 169 16.10 18.30 0.46
N LEU A 170 15.87 18.35 1.76
CA LEU A 170 14.55 18.20 2.38
C LEU A 170 13.50 19.14 1.74
N THR A 171 13.88 20.38 1.46
CA THR A 171 13.00 21.37 0.81
C THR A 171 12.54 20.93 -0.58
N VAL A 172 13.45 20.34 -1.36
CA VAL A 172 13.12 19.81 -2.69
C VAL A 172 12.20 18.59 -2.56
N GLY A 173 12.47 17.68 -1.62
CA GLY A 173 11.60 16.55 -1.33
C GLY A 173 10.18 16.99 -0.96
N ILE A 174 10.04 17.98 -0.06
CA ILE A 174 8.73 18.52 0.33
C ILE A 174 7.99 19.13 -0.88
N LEU A 175 8.68 19.89 -1.75
CA LEU A 175 8.05 20.48 -2.93
C LEU A 175 7.59 19.45 -3.94
N VAL A 176 8.36 18.39 -4.15
CA VAL A 176 8.00 17.27 -5.05
C VAL A 176 6.78 16.53 -4.52
N GLU A 177 6.79 16.15 -3.25
CA GLU A 177 5.67 15.45 -2.61
C GLU A 177 4.39 16.31 -2.59
N PHE A 178 4.53 17.60 -2.27
CA PHE A 178 3.42 18.54 -2.32
C PHE A 178 2.83 18.65 -3.74
N GLY A 179 3.69 18.80 -4.75
CA GLY A 179 3.27 18.90 -6.15
C GLY A 179 2.59 17.61 -6.64
N ALA A 180 3.16 16.45 -6.32
CA ALA A 180 2.60 15.15 -6.66
C ALA A 180 1.22 14.95 -6.01
N THR A 181 1.10 15.26 -4.71
CA THR A 181 -0.17 15.14 -3.97
C THR A 181 -1.24 16.09 -4.52
N LEU A 182 -0.86 17.32 -4.91
CA LEU A 182 -1.80 18.26 -5.55
C LEU A 182 -2.33 17.72 -6.88
N ILE A 183 -1.44 17.19 -7.73
CA ILE A 183 -1.82 16.64 -9.04
C ILE A 183 -2.71 15.41 -8.84
N ASP A 184 -2.35 14.49 -7.96
CA ASP A 184 -3.11 13.29 -7.66
C ASP A 184 -4.52 13.64 -7.16
N THR A 185 -4.61 14.53 -6.17
CA THR A 185 -5.89 14.99 -5.62
C THR A 185 -6.76 15.68 -6.68
N TRP A 186 -6.14 16.53 -7.52
CA TRP A 186 -6.86 17.21 -8.61
C TRP A 186 -7.40 16.23 -9.65
N LEU A 187 -6.58 15.27 -10.09
CA LEU A 187 -6.99 14.22 -11.03
C LEU A 187 -8.10 13.35 -10.43
N GLY A 188 -7.97 12.94 -9.17
CA GLY A 188 -8.99 12.18 -8.46
C GLY A 188 -10.34 12.91 -8.41
N MET A 189 -10.34 14.22 -8.14
CA MET A 189 -11.56 15.03 -8.17
C MET A 189 -12.17 15.10 -9.58
N GLN A 190 -11.37 15.22 -10.64
CA GLN A 190 -11.88 15.25 -12.02
C GLN A 190 -12.57 13.93 -12.40
N VAL A 191 -12.00 12.80 -11.98
CA VAL A 191 -12.59 11.48 -12.23
C VAL A 191 -13.92 11.33 -11.47
N LEU A 192 -13.97 11.77 -10.21
CA LEU A 192 -15.21 11.74 -9.41
C LEU A 192 -16.30 12.61 -10.01
N LEU A 193 -15.98 13.85 -10.43
CA LEU A 193 -16.92 14.76 -11.09
C LEU A 193 -17.46 14.17 -12.40
N LYS A 194 -16.60 13.56 -13.20
CA LYS A 194 -17.00 12.93 -14.45
C LYS A 194 -17.93 11.74 -14.22
N ASN A 195 -17.65 10.94 -13.20
CA ASN A 195 -18.49 9.79 -12.85
C ASN A 195 -19.85 10.22 -12.28
N SER A 196 -19.92 11.28 -11.47
CA SER A 196 -21.19 11.83 -10.97
C SER A 196 -22.03 12.42 -12.10
N LEU A 197 -21.43 13.14 -13.03
CA LEU A 197 -22.12 13.72 -14.19
C LEU A 197 -22.66 12.63 -15.12
N SER A 198 -21.91 11.56 -15.34
CA SER A 198 -22.36 10.42 -16.14
C SER A 198 -23.50 9.65 -15.47
N ALA A 199 -23.52 9.56 -14.15
CA ALA A 199 -24.60 8.93 -13.40
C ALA A 199 -25.89 9.77 -13.43
N GLU A 200 -25.79 11.10 -13.34
CA GLU A 200 -26.93 12.00 -13.49
C GLU A 200 -27.55 11.95 -14.91
N LEU A 201 -26.69 11.90 -15.94
CA LEU A 201 -27.14 11.81 -17.32
C LEU A 201 -27.74 10.43 -17.67
N ALA A 202 -27.39 9.39 -16.93
CA ALA A 202 -27.93 8.04 -17.11
C ALA A 202 -29.21 7.76 -16.31
N SER A 203 -29.60 8.64 -15.38
CA SER A 203 -30.88 8.51 -14.68
C SER A 203 -32.02 8.98 -15.60
N PRO A 204 -32.97 8.10 -15.98
CA PRO A 204 -34.14 8.53 -16.75
C PRO A 204 -34.92 9.51 -15.90
N THR A 205 -35.14 10.71 -16.44
CA THR A 205 -36.09 11.69 -15.89
C THR A 205 -37.46 11.06 -15.85
N THR A 206 -37.91 10.64 -14.69
CA THR A 206 -39.29 10.29 -14.40
C THR A 206 -40.11 11.54 -14.12
#